data_ae193c86a7430c5f6a8fe440a1be54d0
#
_entry.id   ae193c86a7430c5f6a8fe440a1be54d0
#
_cell.length_a   1.000
_cell.length_b   1.000
_cell.length_c   1.000
_cell.angle_alpha   90.00
_cell.angle_beta   90.00
_cell.angle_gamma   90.00
#
_symmetry.space_group_name_H-M   'P 1'
#
loop_
_entity.id
_entity.type
_entity.pdbx_description
1 polymer ?
#
loop_
_entity_poly.entity_id
_entity_poly.type
_entity_poly.pdbx_seq_one_letter_code
_entity_poly.pdbx_strand_id
1 'polypeptide(L)'
;DIFDADAEAVPVDMIPMPGLTQGAYNPQVLVGVNANSKNPDAAKGLAAAFFGTDVQSQYCSDGTTVRADCLREKLDAVKATVSGAKTGKVTGAYVGDLDAFYANCTTPVLFPVMLQQNFINHAQAIIDGSEDVAAAVAGVQSDLALYLAEQK
;
A
#
# COMPACT_ATOMS: atom_id res chain seq x y z
N ASP A 1 -15.73 0.68 -3.88
CA ASP A 1 -14.52 0.21 -4.59
C ASP A 1 -14.43 0.89 -5.96
N ILE A 2 -13.29 1.52 -6.29
CA ILE A 2 -13.10 2.21 -7.59
C ILE A 2 -13.15 1.25 -8.79
N PHE A 3 -13.05 -0.03 -8.54
CA PHE A 3 -13.10 -1.10 -9.54
C PHE A 3 -14.45 -1.84 -9.57
N ASP A 4 -15.43 -1.39 -8.81
CA ASP A 4 -16.76 -1.98 -8.85
C ASP A 4 -17.47 -1.56 -10.15
N ALA A 5 -17.86 -2.54 -10.94
CA ALA A 5 -18.52 -2.32 -12.24
C ALA A 5 -19.89 -1.63 -12.12
N ASP A 6 -20.55 -1.78 -10.96
CA ASP A 6 -21.87 -1.20 -10.67
C ASP A 6 -21.78 0.12 -9.91
N ALA A 7 -20.61 0.48 -9.38
CA ALA A 7 -20.40 1.75 -8.69
C ALA A 7 -20.23 2.91 -9.68
N GLU A 8 -20.72 4.06 -9.30
CA GLU A 8 -20.42 5.31 -10.01
C GLU A 8 -18.94 5.66 -9.76
N ALA A 9 -18.05 5.23 -10.68
CA ALA A 9 -16.62 5.35 -10.50
C ALA A 9 -16.20 6.83 -10.45
N VAL A 10 -15.60 7.23 -9.35
CA VAL A 10 -14.90 8.52 -9.26
C VAL A 10 -13.58 8.40 -10.02
N PRO A 11 -13.24 9.31 -10.93
CA PRO A 11 -11.94 9.30 -11.58
C PRO A 11 -10.83 9.48 -10.51
N VAL A 12 -9.89 8.54 -10.49
CA VAL A 12 -8.76 8.54 -9.57
C VAL A 12 -7.47 8.45 -10.37
N ASP A 13 -6.56 9.37 -10.12
CA ASP A 13 -5.24 9.37 -10.73
C ASP A 13 -4.18 8.82 -9.75
N MET A 14 -3.26 8.01 -10.27
CA MET A 14 -2.08 7.56 -9.54
C MET A 14 -0.99 8.63 -9.68
N ILE A 15 -0.74 9.35 -8.60
CA ILE A 15 0.29 10.40 -8.59
C ILE A 15 1.50 9.88 -7.79
N PRO A 16 2.71 9.88 -8.39
CA PRO A 16 3.93 9.58 -7.63
C PRO A 16 4.08 10.55 -6.47
N MET A 17 4.49 10.05 -5.31
CA MET A 17 4.72 10.92 -4.16
C MET A 17 5.85 11.90 -4.46
N PRO A 18 5.62 13.24 -4.34
CA PRO A 18 6.63 14.25 -4.61
C PRO A 18 7.90 14.01 -3.76
N GLY A 19 9.07 14.13 -4.38
CA GLY A 19 10.35 13.97 -3.70
C GLY A 19 10.88 12.53 -3.61
N LEU A 20 10.11 11.54 -4.03
CA LEU A 20 10.60 10.16 -4.15
C LEU A 20 10.95 9.87 -5.62
N THR A 21 12.20 9.47 -5.84
CA THR A 21 12.69 9.07 -7.17
C THR A 21 12.31 7.62 -7.50
N GLN A 22 11.96 6.84 -6.49
CA GLN A 22 11.50 5.45 -6.60
C GLN A 22 10.25 5.24 -5.76
N GLY A 23 9.35 4.38 -6.21
CA GLY A 23 8.16 4.03 -5.46
C GLY A 23 8.51 3.38 -4.12
N ALA A 24 7.79 3.77 -3.07
CA ALA A 24 7.90 3.18 -1.74
C ALA A 24 6.73 2.22 -1.48
N TYR A 25 6.99 1.20 -0.66
CA TYR A 25 5.94 0.30 -0.18
C TYR A 25 6.04 0.11 1.33
N ASN A 26 4.91 -0.08 1.98
CA ASN A 26 4.86 -0.39 3.41
C ASN A 26 4.68 -1.91 3.58
N PRO A 27 5.66 -2.64 4.16
CA PRO A 27 5.49 -4.05 4.49
C PRO A 27 4.41 -4.20 5.56
N GLN A 28 3.28 -4.81 5.22
CA GLN A 28 2.16 -5.01 6.14
C GLN A 28 2.44 -6.12 7.16
N VAL A 29 3.15 -7.16 6.72
CA VAL A 29 3.49 -8.32 7.56
C VAL A 29 4.97 -8.64 7.36
N LEU A 30 5.69 -8.73 8.48
CA LEU A 30 7.06 -9.19 8.52
C LEU A 30 7.09 -10.58 9.18
N VAL A 31 7.69 -11.55 8.52
CA VAL A 31 7.82 -12.91 9.04
C VAL A 31 9.28 -13.15 9.39
N GLY A 32 9.52 -13.53 10.65
CA GLY A 32 10.86 -13.85 11.16
C GLY A 32 10.88 -15.22 11.84
N VAL A 33 12.04 -15.85 11.79
CA VAL A 33 12.31 -17.10 12.53
C VAL A 33 13.13 -16.77 13.77
N ASN A 34 12.64 -17.18 14.95
CA ASN A 34 13.39 -17.03 16.19
C ASN A 34 14.69 -17.85 16.14
N ALA A 35 15.83 -17.18 16.29
CA ALA A 35 17.15 -17.80 16.28
C ALA A 35 17.33 -18.88 17.36
N ASN A 36 16.59 -18.76 18.49
CA ASN A 36 16.60 -19.71 19.59
C ASN A 36 15.50 -20.78 19.50
N SER A 37 14.88 -20.95 18.32
CA SER A 37 13.86 -21.98 18.13
C SER A 37 14.45 -23.38 18.40
N LYS A 38 13.69 -24.20 19.14
CA LYS A 38 14.06 -25.63 19.35
C LYS A 38 13.87 -26.48 18.08
N ASN A 39 13.09 -25.98 17.13
CA ASN A 39 12.80 -26.63 15.84
C ASN A 39 13.02 -25.65 14.68
N PRO A 40 14.30 -25.27 14.39
CA PRO A 40 14.58 -24.20 13.45
C PRO A 40 14.12 -24.52 12.02
N ASP A 41 14.20 -25.78 11.60
CA ASP A 41 13.81 -26.18 10.24
C ASP A 41 12.29 -26.15 10.05
N ALA A 42 11.53 -26.58 11.06
CA ALA A 42 10.06 -26.44 11.04
C ALA A 42 9.64 -24.97 11.04
N ALA A 43 10.32 -24.12 11.83
CA ALA A 43 10.05 -22.69 11.85
C ALA A 43 10.36 -21.99 10.51
N LYS A 44 11.46 -22.38 9.85
CA LYS A 44 11.79 -21.93 8.49
C LYS A 44 10.76 -22.40 7.46
N GLY A 45 10.33 -23.68 7.57
CA GLY A 45 9.29 -24.23 6.71
C GLY A 45 7.97 -23.46 6.83
N LEU A 46 7.56 -23.14 8.07
CA LEU A 46 6.37 -22.30 8.31
C LEU A 46 6.54 -20.89 7.73
N ALA A 47 7.69 -20.25 7.97
CA ALA A 47 7.97 -18.94 7.39
C ALA A 47 7.92 -18.98 5.85
N ALA A 48 8.50 -20.00 5.23
CA ALA A 48 8.47 -20.19 3.78
C ALA A 48 7.04 -20.39 3.24
N ALA A 49 6.16 -21.05 4.00
CA ALA A 49 4.78 -21.28 3.60
C ALA A 49 3.98 -19.97 3.38
N PHE A 50 4.29 -18.90 4.12
CA PHE A 50 3.68 -17.58 3.91
C PHE A 50 3.96 -16.99 2.52
N PHE A 51 5.07 -17.41 1.89
CA PHE A 51 5.45 -16.99 0.54
C PHE A 51 4.98 -17.96 -0.55
N GLY A 52 4.26 -19.03 -0.16
CA GLY A 52 3.67 -19.98 -1.09
C GLY A 52 2.54 -19.37 -1.90
N THR A 53 2.33 -19.89 -3.12
CA THR A 53 1.28 -19.43 -4.04
C THR A 53 -0.09 -19.49 -3.39
N ASP A 54 -0.40 -20.57 -2.67
CA ASP A 54 -1.70 -20.78 -2.03
C ASP A 54 -2.04 -19.67 -1.02
N VAL A 55 -1.05 -19.23 -0.23
CA VAL A 55 -1.24 -18.15 0.73
C VAL A 55 -1.30 -16.79 0.03
N GLN A 56 -0.37 -16.55 -0.89
CA GLN A 56 -0.23 -15.24 -1.55
C GLN A 56 -1.40 -14.92 -2.50
N SER A 57 -2.03 -15.93 -3.09
CA SER A 57 -3.20 -15.71 -3.96
C SER A 57 -4.51 -15.54 -3.17
N GLN A 58 -4.66 -16.25 -2.03
CA GLN A 58 -5.92 -16.27 -1.27
C GLN A 58 -6.02 -15.15 -0.22
N TYR A 59 -4.92 -14.82 0.46
CA TYR A 59 -4.94 -13.97 1.66
C TYR A 59 -4.40 -12.55 1.45
N CYS A 60 -4.07 -12.18 0.22
CA CYS A 60 -3.64 -10.83 -0.10
C CYS A 60 -4.79 -9.97 -0.66
N SER A 61 -6.01 -10.11 -0.10
CA SER A 61 -7.19 -9.35 -0.55
C SER A 61 -7.03 -7.85 -0.27
N ASP A 62 -6.47 -7.50 0.89
CA ASP A 62 -6.39 -6.12 1.38
C ASP A 62 -5.03 -5.44 1.10
N GLY A 63 -4.15 -6.14 0.40
CA GLY A 63 -2.81 -5.66 0.11
C GLY A 63 -2.24 -6.21 -1.19
N THR A 64 -0.99 -5.86 -1.46
CA THR A 64 -0.25 -6.34 -2.61
C THR A 64 0.54 -7.57 -2.23
N THR A 65 0.44 -8.63 -3.01
CA THR A 65 1.25 -9.84 -2.84
C THR A 65 2.73 -9.57 -3.14
N VAL A 66 3.64 -10.24 -2.43
CA VAL A 66 5.09 -10.15 -2.67
C VAL A 66 5.56 -11.07 -3.80
N ARG A 67 4.68 -11.95 -4.31
CA ARG A 67 4.98 -12.86 -5.41
C ARG A 67 4.58 -12.21 -6.75
N ALA A 68 5.52 -12.13 -7.67
CA ALA A 68 5.30 -11.52 -8.97
C ALA A 68 4.26 -12.26 -9.84
N ASP A 69 4.16 -13.59 -9.71
CA ASP A 69 3.16 -14.40 -10.40
C ASP A 69 1.74 -14.11 -9.88
N CYS A 70 1.56 -14.12 -8.56
CA CYS A 70 0.28 -13.78 -7.94
C CYS A 70 -0.12 -12.30 -8.15
N LEU A 71 0.84 -11.38 -8.14
CA LEU A 71 0.60 -9.98 -8.44
C LEU A 71 0.07 -9.80 -9.87
N ARG A 72 0.71 -10.48 -10.84
CA ARG A 72 0.29 -10.42 -12.24
C ARG A 72 -1.15 -10.94 -12.41
N GLU A 73 -1.47 -12.07 -11.79
CA GLU A 73 -2.84 -12.62 -11.82
C GLU A 73 -3.87 -11.63 -11.27
N LYS A 74 -3.55 -10.97 -10.15
CA LYS A 74 -4.41 -9.92 -9.59
C LYS A 74 -4.59 -8.73 -10.53
N LEU A 75 -3.51 -8.23 -11.11
CA LEU A 75 -3.57 -7.10 -12.04
C LEU A 75 -4.34 -7.46 -13.32
N ASP A 76 -4.19 -8.68 -13.81
CA ASP A 76 -4.97 -9.15 -14.97
C ASP A 76 -6.47 -9.27 -14.63
N ALA A 77 -6.82 -9.70 -13.42
CA ALA A 77 -8.20 -9.71 -12.95
C ALA A 77 -8.77 -8.28 -12.85
N VAL A 78 -8.00 -7.32 -12.33
CA VAL A 78 -8.40 -5.91 -12.29
C VAL A 78 -8.59 -5.35 -13.70
N LYS A 79 -7.67 -5.64 -14.63
CA LYS A 79 -7.79 -5.24 -16.05
C LYS A 79 -9.07 -5.78 -16.69
N ALA A 80 -9.40 -7.05 -16.42
CA ALA A 80 -10.62 -7.67 -16.93
C ALA A 80 -11.89 -7.00 -16.37
N THR A 81 -11.89 -6.69 -15.06
CA THR A 81 -12.99 -5.98 -14.40
C THR A 81 -13.17 -4.57 -14.98
N VAL A 82 -12.08 -3.81 -15.11
CA VAL A 82 -12.10 -2.46 -15.67
C VAL A 82 -12.58 -2.45 -17.12
N SER A 83 -12.11 -3.41 -17.93
CA SER A 83 -12.56 -3.56 -19.33
C SER A 83 -14.04 -3.91 -19.46
N GLY A 84 -14.60 -4.59 -18.45
CA GLY A 84 -16.03 -4.93 -18.37
C GLY A 84 -16.89 -3.84 -17.75
N ALA A 85 -16.30 -2.81 -17.14
CA ALA A 85 -17.04 -1.77 -16.45
C ALA A 85 -17.85 -0.91 -17.42
N LYS A 86 -19.16 -0.87 -17.23
CA LYS A 86 -20.10 -0.12 -18.09
C LYS A 86 -19.93 1.40 -17.98
N THR A 87 -19.31 1.87 -16.90
CA THR A 87 -19.16 3.31 -16.61
C THR A 87 -18.05 3.98 -17.38
N GLY A 88 -17.08 3.24 -17.92
CA GLY A 88 -15.99 3.76 -18.74
C GLY A 88 -15.06 4.79 -18.07
N LYS A 89 -15.19 5.02 -16.77
CA LYS A 89 -14.42 6.02 -16.01
C LYS A 89 -13.03 5.53 -15.60
N VAL A 90 -12.84 4.23 -15.47
CA VAL A 90 -11.53 3.60 -15.25
C VAL A 90 -11.09 2.98 -16.57
N THR A 91 -10.00 3.45 -17.14
CA THR A 91 -9.54 3.03 -18.46
C THR A 91 -8.45 1.95 -18.37
N GLY A 92 -8.28 1.18 -19.43
CA GLY A 92 -7.18 0.22 -19.52
C GLY A 92 -5.79 0.86 -19.40
N ALA A 93 -5.64 2.14 -19.77
CA ALA A 93 -4.41 2.92 -19.56
C ALA A 93 -4.08 3.09 -18.06
N TYR A 94 -5.08 3.40 -17.25
CA TYR A 94 -4.91 3.52 -15.80
C TYR A 94 -4.36 2.22 -15.17
N VAL A 95 -4.85 1.07 -15.62
CA VAL A 95 -4.39 -0.23 -15.10
C VAL A 95 -3.01 -0.58 -15.65
N GLY A 96 -2.67 -0.13 -16.87
CA GLY A 96 -1.31 -0.23 -17.39
C GLY A 96 -0.29 0.57 -16.57
N ASP A 97 -0.67 1.75 -16.10
CA ASP A 97 0.15 2.56 -15.21
C ASP A 97 0.37 1.90 -13.85
N LEU A 98 -0.59 1.10 -13.34
CA LEU A 98 -0.41 0.31 -12.12
C LEU A 98 0.71 -0.72 -12.24
N ASP A 99 0.85 -1.41 -13.37
CA ASP A 99 1.96 -2.35 -13.61
C ASP A 99 3.31 -1.63 -13.47
N ALA A 100 3.46 -0.46 -14.12
CA ALA A 100 4.66 0.36 -14.04
C ALA A 100 4.90 0.90 -12.62
N PHE A 101 3.83 1.30 -11.93
CA PHE A 101 3.91 1.78 -10.57
C PHE A 101 4.45 0.69 -9.63
N TYR A 102 3.86 -0.51 -9.64
CA TYR A 102 4.33 -1.60 -8.77
C TYR A 102 5.74 -2.07 -9.11
N ALA A 103 6.13 -2.07 -10.39
CA ALA A 103 7.49 -2.40 -10.79
C ALA A 103 8.54 -1.43 -10.23
N ASN A 104 8.15 -0.18 -9.98
CA ASN A 104 9.01 0.86 -9.41
C ASN A 104 8.96 0.93 -7.87
N CYS A 105 8.07 0.19 -7.21
CA CYS A 105 7.98 0.14 -5.75
C CYS A 105 9.07 -0.76 -5.16
N THR A 106 10.28 -0.24 -5.06
CA THR A 106 11.46 -1.00 -4.62
C THR A 106 11.96 -0.62 -3.23
N THR A 107 11.47 0.48 -2.66
CA THR A 107 11.95 1.00 -1.37
C THR A 107 10.96 0.64 -0.25
N PRO A 108 11.33 -0.24 0.70
CA PRO A 108 10.50 -0.49 1.86
C PRO A 108 10.53 0.71 2.81
N VAL A 109 9.35 1.16 3.24
CA VAL A 109 9.21 2.23 4.24
C VAL A 109 8.38 1.68 5.39
N LEU A 110 8.98 1.66 6.57
CA LEU A 110 8.26 1.38 7.80
C LEU A 110 7.80 2.73 8.38
N PHE A 111 6.52 3.00 8.23
CA PHE A 111 5.95 4.22 8.76
C PHE A 111 5.49 3.98 10.20
N PRO A 112 6.00 4.73 11.20
CA PRO A 112 5.54 4.59 12.57
C PRO A 112 4.04 4.85 12.69
N VAL A 113 3.32 3.92 13.35
CA VAL A 113 1.84 3.99 13.47
C VAL A 113 1.37 5.33 14.04
N MET A 114 2.13 5.88 14.98
CA MET A 114 1.81 7.18 15.59
C MET A 114 1.84 8.33 14.59
N LEU A 115 2.85 8.38 13.72
CA LEU A 115 2.93 9.38 12.66
C LEU A 115 1.86 9.19 11.60
N GLN A 116 1.55 7.94 11.28
CA GLN A 116 0.46 7.61 10.36
C GLN A 116 -0.88 8.12 10.89
N GLN A 117 -1.18 7.90 12.17
CA GLN A 117 -2.41 8.36 12.78
C GLN A 117 -2.50 9.89 12.80
N ASN A 118 -1.40 10.59 13.14
CA ASN A 118 -1.36 12.04 13.11
C ASN A 118 -1.63 12.59 11.71
N PHE A 119 -1.01 12.00 10.69
CA PHE A 119 -1.26 12.36 9.29
C PHE A 119 -2.74 12.18 8.92
N ILE A 120 -3.35 11.05 9.29
CA ILE A 120 -4.77 10.77 9.03
C ILE A 120 -5.65 11.80 9.74
N ASN A 121 -5.34 12.16 10.99
CA ASN A 121 -6.11 13.13 11.75
C ASN A 121 -6.11 14.52 11.08
N HIS A 122 -4.95 15.00 10.64
CA HIS A 122 -4.83 16.26 9.91
C HIS A 122 -5.56 16.21 8.55
N ALA A 123 -5.43 15.09 7.82
CA ALA A 123 -6.14 14.90 6.56
C ALA A 123 -7.68 14.94 6.78
N GLN A 124 -8.17 14.28 7.83
CA GLN A 124 -9.59 14.32 8.19
C GLN A 124 -10.04 15.73 8.57
N ALA A 125 -9.24 16.46 9.34
CA ALA A 125 -9.55 17.85 9.73
C ALA A 125 -9.66 18.80 8.53
N ILE A 126 -8.85 18.58 7.48
CA ILE A 126 -8.99 19.31 6.20
C ILE A 126 -10.33 18.96 5.53
N ILE A 127 -10.68 17.69 5.46
CA ILE A 127 -11.93 17.22 4.83
C ILE A 127 -13.14 17.79 5.56
N ASP A 128 -13.10 17.82 6.89
CA ASP A 128 -14.16 18.35 7.73
C ASP A 128 -14.21 19.90 7.77
N GLY A 129 -13.23 20.57 7.17
CA GLY A 129 -13.12 22.02 7.14
C GLY A 129 -12.72 22.66 8.47
N SER A 130 -12.26 21.87 9.45
CA SER A 130 -11.79 22.35 10.75
C SER A 130 -10.33 22.82 10.74
N GLU A 131 -9.57 22.46 9.71
CA GLU A 131 -8.16 22.85 9.54
C GLU A 131 -7.90 23.21 8.08
N ASP A 132 -7.09 24.23 7.83
CA ASP A 132 -6.61 24.54 6.49
C ASP A 132 -5.35 23.71 6.14
N VAL A 133 -5.08 23.58 4.83
CA VAL A 133 -3.96 22.77 4.34
C VAL A 133 -2.60 23.25 4.90
N ALA A 134 -2.40 24.55 5.05
CA ALA A 134 -1.12 25.10 5.53
C ALA A 134 -0.90 24.77 7.02
N ALA A 135 -1.95 24.88 7.84
CA ALA A 135 -1.93 24.51 9.24
C ALA A 135 -1.70 23.01 9.41
N ALA A 136 -2.38 22.18 8.64
CA ALA A 136 -2.19 20.72 8.64
C ALA A 136 -0.77 20.32 8.29
N VAL A 137 -0.19 20.90 7.24
CA VAL A 137 1.21 20.64 6.85
C VAL A 137 2.18 21.04 7.97
N ALA A 138 1.97 22.22 8.59
CA ALA A 138 2.81 22.68 9.70
C ALA A 138 2.70 21.73 10.92
N GLY A 139 1.50 21.23 11.22
CA GLY A 139 1.23 20.24 12.26
C GLY A 139 1.99 18.96 12.03
N VAL A 140 1.85 18.36 10.86
CA VAL A 140 2.56 17.12 10.47
C VAL A 140 4.09 17.31 10.55
N GLN A 141 4.61 18.45 10.09
CA GLN A 141 6.05 18.74 10.19
C GLN A 141 6.53 18.86 11.64
N SER A 142 5.73 19.46 12.51
CA SER A 142 6.02 19.57 13.95
C SER A 142 6.05 18.19 14.61
N ASP A 143 5.07 17.36 14.34
CA ASP A 143 4.97 16.00 14.89
C ASP A 143 6.15 15.12 14.44
N LEU A 144 6.51 15.23 13.16
CA LEU A 144 7.68 14.53 12.61
C LEU A 144 8.98 15.00 13.28
N ALA A 145 9.14 16.30 13.47
CA ALA A 145 10.33 16.86 14.13
C ALA A 145 10.45 16.38 15.58
N LEU A 146 9.34 16.34 16.31
CA LEU A 146 9.29 15.81 17.68
C LEU A 146 9.66 14.32 17.72
N TYR A 147 9.05 13.52 16.86
CA TYR A 147 9.34 12.09 16.75
C TYR A 147 10.85 11.85 16.48
N LEU A 148 11.44 12.57 15.53
CA LEU A 148 12.86 12.43 15.20
C LEU A 148 13.78 12.87 16.35
N ALA A 149 13.36 13.82 17.18
CA ALA A 149 14.11 14.25 18.36
C ALA A 149 14.12 13.19 19.46
N GLU A 150 13.04 12.43 19.60
CA GLU A 150 12.90 11.34 20.59
C GLU A 150 13.64 10.05 20.21
N GLN A 151 14.04 9.90 18.94
CA GLN A 151 14.78 8.72 18.44
C GLN A 151 16.33 8.84 18.67
N LYS A 152 16.81 9.95 19.18
CA LYS A 152 18.24 10.18 19.51
C LYS A 152 18.55 9.73 20.93
#